data_bf13f20d6029dec49f89a9264a26518f
#
_entry.id   bf13f20d6029dec49f89a9264a26518f
#
_cell.length_a   1.000
_cell.length_b   1.000
_cell.length_c   1.000
_cell.angle_alpha   90.00
_cell.angle_beta   90.00
_cell.angle_gamma   90.00
#
_symmetry.space_group_name_H-M   'P 1'
#
loop_
_entity.id
_entity.type
_entity.pdbx_description
1 polymer ?
#
loop_
_entity_poly.entity_id
_entity_poly.type
_entity_poly.pdbx_seq_one_letter_code
_entity_poly.pdbx_strand_id
1 'polypeptide(L)'
;MTAISSNRADKKAEKLLEREIARKKRKLQKTTAFDVFNIIFLLILAFIVIVPFYYTIVRSFLTQQEFIMNGTTLWPQSPTTGNYRDIFVGTGLLRSFFNSVLYGTIFSMFLATTLAYGLSKKNYPGRALFQNMIVFTMYFGGGVVPFFLLVKDLGLYGNRFAVVIALAFNAFNMIILRNFFESLPPDLEEAAMLDGASPFRIFWQIDLPLMKPALATVTLYFIVDRWNEWFWSNLLFLDSKMWPMQLELRQILWTSSALAADVPAELGRRTYADGMKAAAVIVTMLPIMCVYPFLQKYFAKGVMIGAIKS
;
A
#
# COMPACT_ATOMS: atom_id res chain seq x y z
N MET A 1 7.09 46.89 -18.89
CA MET A 1 7.86 45.63 -18.88
C MET A 1 8.95 45.56 -17.81
N THR A 2 9.34 46.66 -17.18
CA THR A 2 10.44 46.72 -16.16
C THR A 2 10.10 46.29 -14.75
N ALA A 3 8.86 46.31 -14.29
CA ALA A 3 8.46 45.94 -12.91
C ALA A 3 8.36 44.44 -12.67
N ILE A 4 8.11 43.61 -13.69
CA ILE A 4 7.98 42.14 -13.55
C ILE A 4 9.35 41.46 -13.50
N SER A 5 10.38 42.05 -14.11
CA SER A 5 11.76 41.53 -14.08
C SER A 5 12.42 41.76 -12.72
N SER A 6 12.15 42.89 -12.04
CA SER A 6 12.63 43.22 -10.71
C SER A 6 12.13 42.20 -9.67
N ASN A 7 10.83 41.87 -9.66
CA ASN A 7 10.22 40.95 -8.69
C ASN A 7 10.72 39.50 -8.86
N ARG A 8 11.19 39.07 -10.04
CA ARG A 8 11.83 37.77 -10.24
C ARG A 8 13.29 37.74 -9.75
N ALA A 9 14.02 38.84 -9.92
CA ALA A 9 15.40 38.94 -9.40
C ALA A 9 15.43 38.98 -7.89
N ASP A 10 14.54 39.72 -7.24
CA ASP A 10 14.43 39.80 -5.78
C ASP A 10 14.06 38.46 -5.14
N LYS A 11 13.09 37.73 -5.70
CA LYS A 11 12.74 36.36 -5.24
C LYS A 11 13.88 35.34 -5.43
N LYS A 12 14.72 35.53 -6.43
CA LYS A 12 15.87 34.66 -6.66
C LYS A 12 17.01 34.97 -5.67
N ALA A 13 17.21 36.27 -5.37
CA ALA A 13 18.17 36.71 -4.35
C ALA A 13 17.77 36.25 -2.94
N GLU A 14 16.49 36.35 -2.58
CA GLU A 14 15.95 35.89 -1.29
C GLU A 14 16.14 34.38 -1.11
N LYS A 15 15.83 33.56 -2.13
CA LYS A 15 16.09 32.11 -2.12
C LYS A 15 17.59 31.75 -2.03
N LEU A 16 18.45 32.55 -2.60
CA LEU A 16 19.90 32.34 -2.50
C LEU A 16 20.40 32.68 -1.08
N LEU A 17 19.89 33.77 -0.50
CA LEU A 17 20.17 34.16 0.88
C LEU A 17 19.71 33.13 1.90
N GLU A 18 18.47 32.62 1.74
CA GLU A 18 17.94 31.53 2.58
C GLU A 18 18.81 30.26 2.49
N ARG A 19 19.26 29.90 1.29
CA ARG A 19 20.17 28.76 1.09
C ARG A 19 21.55 28.98 1.72
N GLU A 20 22.08 30.18 1.67
CA GLU A 20 23.34 30.51 2.32
C GLU A 20 23.23 30.53 3.85
N ILE A 21 22.15 31.06 4.39
CA ILE A 21 21.83 31.03 5.83
C ILE A 21 21.66 29.58 6.31
N ALA A 22 20.93 28.77 5.57
CA ALA A 22 20.76 27.34 5.87
C ALA A 22 22.09 26.57 5.80
N ARG A 23 22.96 26.92 4.84
CA ARG A 23 24.30 26.33 4.69
C ARG A 23 25.23 26.74 5.81
N LYS A 24 25.18 28.01 6.27
CA LYS A 24 25.92 28.52 7.44
C LYS A 24 25.41 27.89 8.75
N LYS A 25 24.10 27.76 8.94
CA LYS A 25 23.51 27.07 10.11
C LYS A 25 23.94 25.59 10.18
N ARG A 26 23.99 24.87 9.06
CA ARG A 26 24.50 23.48 9.01
C ARG A 26 26.01 23.39 9.35
N LYS A 27 26.82 24.36 8.96
CA LYS A 27 28.26 24.39 9.30
C LYS A 27 28.53 24.74 10.77
N LEU A 28 27.61 25.41 11.44
CA LEU A 28 27.71 25.80 12.85
C LEU A 28 27.22 24.72 13.84
N GLN A 29 26.48 23.71 13.37
CA GLN A 29 26.12 22.55 14.19
C GLN A 29 27.37 21.65 14.31
N LYS A 30 28.08 21.79 15.44
CA LYS A 30 29.12 20.82 15.82
C LYS A 30 28.45 19.48 16.02
N THR A 31 28.86 18.45 15.28
CA THR A 31 28.43 17.07 15.49
C THR A 31 28.69 16.68 16.94
N THR A 32 27.62 16.38 17.63
CA THR A 32 27.67 15.92 19.02
C THR A 32 28.06 14.44 19.04
N ALA A 33 28.64 13.96 20.12
CA ALA A 33 28.91 12.52 20.30
C ALA A 33 27.66 11.68 20.15
N PHE A 34 26.50 12.22 20.53
CA PHE A 34 25.19 11.60 20.30
C PHE A 34 24.85 11.47 18.82
N ASP A 35 25.14 12.46 17.97
CA ASP A 35 24.89 12.40 16.55
C ASP A 35 25.69 11.28 15.88
N VAL A 36 26.97 11.15 16.28
CA VAL A 36 27.86 10.08 15.79
C VAL A 36 27.32 8.70 16.21
N PHE A 37 26.96 8.55 17.49
CA PHE A 37 26.35 7.31 17.99
C PHE A 37 25.07 6.96 17.23
N ASN A 38 24.18 7.94 17.05
CA ASN A 38 22.91 7.74 16.34
C ASN A 38 23.13 7.34 14.88
N ILE A 39 24.09 7.97 14.18
CA ILE A 39 24.44 7.59 12.81
C ILE A 39 24.95 6.15 12.75
N ILE A 40 25.87 5.77 13.64
CA ILE A 40 26.42 4.41 13.69
C ILE A 40 25.31 3.41 13.98
N PHE A 41 24.47 3.69 14.97
CA PHE A 41 23.33 2.85 15.33
C PHE A 41 22.36 2.65 14.15
N LEU A 42 22.00 3.74 13.46
CA LEU A 42 21.12 3.67 12.28
C LEU A 42 21.75 2.93 11.10
N LEU A 43 23.09 3.07 10.91
CA LEU A 43 23.80 2.32 9.87
C LEU A 43 23.82 0.82 10.18
N ILE A 44 24.02 0.43 11.44
CA ILE A 44 23.95 -0.98 11.85
C ILE A 44 22.54 -1.53 11.61
N LEU A 45 21.50 -0.81 12.01
CA LEU A 45 20.12 -1.22 11.74
C LEU A 45 19.83 -1.34 10.24
N ALA A 46 20.27 -0.37 9.44
CA ALA A 46 20.13 -0.42 8.00
C ALA A 46 20.84 -1.64 7.39
N PHE A 47 22.04 -1.94 7.86
CA PHE A 47 22.80 -3.11 7.42
C PHE A 47 22.06 -4.42 7.77
N ILE A 48 21.59 -4.57 9.01
CA ILE A 48 20.82 -5.75 9.45
C ILE A 48 19.58 -5.96 8.59
N VAL A 49 18.89 -4.87 8.21
CA VAL A 49 17.70 -4.94 7.35
C VAL A 49 18.05 -5.26 5.90
N ILE A 50 19.10 -4.64 5.34
CA ILE A 50 19.45 -4.78 3.92
C ILE A 50 20.03 -6.16 3.60
N VAL A 51 20.79 -6.76 4.50
CA VAL A 51 21.48 -8.05 4.27
C VAL A 51 20.54 -9.18 3.84
N PRO A 52 19.41 -9.46 4.53
CA PRO A 52 18.50 -10.52 4.10
C PRO A 52 17.84 -10.23 2.74
N PHE A 53 17.56 -8.97 2.40
CA PHE A 53 17.06 -8.61 1.07
C PHE A 53 18.12 -8.83 -0.01
N TYR A 54 19.35 -8.40 0.24
CA TYR A 54 20.47 -8.64 -0.66
C TYR A 54 20.64 -10.14 -0.93
N TYR A 55 20.63 -10.95 0.13
CA TYR A 55 20.75 -12.39 0.03
C TYR A 55 19.60 -13.03 -0.77
N THR A 56 18.36 -12.55 -0.57
CA THR A 56 17.21 -12.99 -1.36
C THR A 56 17.37 -12.63 -2.84
N ILE A 57 17.88 -11.43 -3.16
CA ILE A 57 18.18 -11.03 -4.54
C ILE A 57 19.25 -11.95 -5.14
N VAL A 58 20.35 -12.20 -4.45
CA VAL A 58 21.41 -13.10 -4.93
C VAL A 58 20.83 -14.49 -5.21
N ARG A 59 20.08 -15.06 -4.26
CA ARG A 59 19.45 -16.38 -4.40
C ARG A 59 18.51 -16.48 -5.59
N SER A 60 17.80 -15.41 -5.93
CA SER A 60 16.88 -15.41 -7.07
C SER A 60 17.57 -15.57 -8.42
N PHE A 61 18.86 -15.28 -8.49
CA PHE A 61 19.69 -15.43 -9.70
C PHE A 61 20.60 -16.66 -9.69
N LEU A 62 20.64 -17.45 -8.59
CA LEU A 62 21.46 -18.66 -8.53
C LEU A 62 20.87 -19.79 -9.38
N THR A 63 21.76 -20.60 -9.95
CA THR A 63 21.42 -21.92 -10.49
C THR A 63 21.34 -22.94 -9.33
N GLN A 64 20.63 -24.05 -9.57
CA GLN A 64 20.57 -25.14 -8.59
C GLN A 64 21.96 -25.71 -8.26
N GLN A 65 22.82 -25.87 -9.28
CA GLN A 65 24.17 -26.41 -9.08
C GLN A 65 25.00 -25.48 -8.18
N GLU A 66 24.98 -24.19 -8.46
CA GLU A 66 25.72 -23.22 -7.67
C GLU A 66 25.23 -23.15 -6.23
N PHE A 67 23.92 -23.26 -6.01
CA PHE A 67 23.34 -23.29 -4.68
C PHE A 67 23.78 -24.54 -3.88
N ILE A 68 23.83 -25.70 -4.51
CA ILE A 68 24.29 -26.95 -3.85
C ILE A 68 25.76 -26.87 -3.49
N MET A 69 26.59 -26.31 -4.39
CA MET A 69 28.03 -26.21 -4.17
C MET A 69 28.42 -25.11 -3.19
N ASN A 70 27.78 -23.94 -3.27
CA ASN A 70 28.12 -22.73 -2.51
C ASN A 70 26.86 -21.98 -2.06
N GLY A 71 26.01 -22.60 -1.24
CA GLY A 71 24.71 -22.05 -0.83
C GLY A 71 24.76 -20.72 -0.09
N THR A 72 25.92 -20.27 0.35
CA THR A 72 26.17 -18.99 1.04
C THR A 72 26.92 -17.98 0.16
N THR A 73 26.95 -18.18 -1.16
CA THR A 73 27.64 -17.24 -2.05
C THR A 73 27.07 -15.83 -1.94
N LEU A 74 27.98 -14.84 -1.88
CA LEU A 74 27.59 -13.42 -1.85
C LEU A 74 27.33 -12.85 -3.24
N TRP A 75 27.79 -13.51 -4.29
CA TRP A 75 27.63 -13.09 -5.68
C TRP A 75 27.50 -14.30 -6.60
N PRO A 76 26.49 -14.38 -7.50
CA PRO A 76 26.33 -15.51 -8.39
C PRO A 76 27.45 -15.54 -9.43
N GLN A 77 28.11 -16.69 -9.59
CA GLN A 77 29.15 -16.90 -10.61
C GLN A 77 28.54 -17.12 -11.99
N SER A 78 27.37 -17.78 -12.02
CA SER A 78 26.60 -18.06 -13.25
C SER A 78 25.17 -17.59 -13.10
N PRO A 79 24.91 -16.25 -13.15
CA PRO A 79 23.59 -15.71 -12.91
C PRO A 79 22.58 -16.19 -13.96
N THR A 80 21.41 -16.63 -13.49
CA THR A 80 20.31 -17.08 -14.35
C THR A 80 19.02 -16.30 -14.08
N THR A 81 18.26 -16.06 -15.14
CA THR A 81 16.89 -15.53 -15.05
C THR A 81 15.83 -16.64 -15.13
N GLY A 82 16.26 -17.91 -15.17
CA GLY A 82 15.39 -19.08 -15.27
C GLY A 82 14.33 -19.11 -14.18
N ASN A 83 14.70 -18.81 -12.92
CA ASN A 83 13.78 -18.77 -11.79
C ASN A 83 12.61 -17.78 -12.01
N TYR A 84 12.89 -16.61 -12.60
CA TYR A 84 11.86 -15.62 -12.94
C TYR A 84 10.96 -16.08 -14.07
N ARG A 85 11.55 -16.67 -15.12
CA ARG A 85 10.80 -17.25 -16.24
C ARG A 85 9.82 -18.31 -15.73
N ASP A 86 10.30 -19.23 -14.89
CA ASP A 86 9.49 -20.33 -14.36
C ASP A 86 8.31 -19.82 -13.52
N ILE A 87 8.50 -18.74 -12.77
CA ILE A 87 7.42 -18.09 -12.02
C ILE A 87 6.37 -17.50 -12.96
N PHE A 88 6.79 -16.73 -13.98
CA PHE A 88 5.83 -16.07 -14.87
C PHE A 88 5.09 -17.04 -15.79
N VAL A 89 5.74 -18.14 -16.20
CA VAL A 89 5.14 -19.14 -17.07
C VAL A 89 4.39 -20.21 -16.27
N GLY A 90 4.95 -20.63 -15.13
CA GLY A 90 4.46 -21.77 -14.35
C GLY A 90 3.41 -21.44 -13.30
N THR A 91 3.21 -20.14 -12.97
CA THR A 91 2.27 -19.75 -11.91
C THR A 91 1.26 -18.71 -12.39
N GLY A 92 0.22 -18.49 -11.58
CA GLY A 92 -0.81 -17.46 -11.82
C GLY A 92 -0.38 -16.05 -11.41
N LEU A 93 0.90 -15.80 -11.11
CA LEU A 93 1.36 -14.59 -10.42
C LEU A 93 0.98 -13.28 -11.12
N LEU A 94 1.10 -13.22 -12.46
CA LEU A 94 0.72 -12.02 -13.22
C LEU A 94 -0.80 -11.74 -13.13
N ARG A 95 -1.63 -12.78 -13.23
CA ARG A 95 -3.08 -12.66 -13.05
C ARG A 95 -3.41 -12.21 -11.63
N SER A 96 -2.76 -12.80 -10.64
CA SER A 96 -2.94 -12.49 -9.23
C SER A 96 -2.52 -11.06 -8.89
N PHE A 97 -1.54 -10.49 -9.61
CA PHE A 97 -1.20 -9.08 -9.53
C PHE A 97 -2.39 -8.18 -9.89
N PHE A 98 -3.03 -8.44 -11.04
CA PHE A 98 -4.21 -7.68 -11.44
C PHE A 98 -5.39 -7.89 -10.48
N ASN A 99 -5.57 -9.10 -9.97
CA ASN A 99 -6.59 -9.37 -8.96
C ASN A 99 -6.39 -8.51 -7.70
N SER A 100 -5.15 -8.35 -7.21
CA SER A 100 -4.85 -7.54 -6.02
C SER A 100 -5.16 -6.05 -6.23
N VAL A 101 -4.83 -5.48 -7.39
CA VAL A 101 -4.95 -4.04 -7.64
C VAL A 101 -6.38 -3.64 -7.97
N LEU A 102 -7.08 -4.39 -8.81
CA LEU A 102 -8.34 -3.95 -9.42
C LEU A 102 -9.54 -4.11 -8.50
N TYR A 103 -9.70 -5.26 -7.83
CA TYR A 103 -10.98 -5.59 -7.20
C TYR A 103 -11.25 -4.89 -5.87
N GLY A 104 -10.24 -4.78 -5.04
CA GLY A 104 -10.43 -4.29 -3.68
C GLY A 104 -10.36 -2.77 -3.55
N THR A 105 -9.41 -2.13 -4.22
CA THR A 105 -9.11 -0.71 -3.98
C THR A 105 -10.17 0.22 -4.53
N ILE A 106 -10.60 0.02 -5.79
CA ILE A 106 -11.57 0.91 -6.46
C ILE A 106 -12.91 0.87 -5.73
N PHE A 107 -13.42 -0.34 -5.46
CA PHE A 107 -14.71 -0.48 -4.79
C PHE A 107 -14.68 0.03 -3.35
N SER A 108 -13.61 -0.26 -2.59
CA SER A 108 -13.42 0.24 -1.23
C SER A 108 -13.33 1.77 -1.19
N MET A 109 -12.61 2.38 -2.12
CA MET A 109 -12.51 3.84 -2.21
C MET A 109 -13.85 4.49 -2.54
N PHE A 110 -14.59 3.94 -3.49
CA PHE A 110 -15.92 4.43 -3.83
C PHE A 110 -16.86 4.37 -2.63
N LEU A 111 -16.92 3.23 -1.95
CA LEU A 111 -17.79 3.02 -0.78
C LEU A 111 -17.38 3.92 0.39
N ALA A 112 -16.09 3.96 0.74
CA ALA A 112 -15.60 4.77 1.85
C ALA A 112 -15.82 6.27 1.60
N THR A 113 -15.59 6.75 0.36
CA THR A 113 -15.75 8.16 0.00
C THR A 113 -17.20 8.60 0.02
N THR A 114 -18.11 7.80 -0.53
CA THR A 114 -19.55 8.12 -0.54
C THR A 114 -20.17 8.09 0.84
N LEU A 115 -19.81 7.10 1.67
CA LEU A 115 -20.25 7.02 3.07
C LEU A 115 -19.68 8.18 3.91
N ALA A 116 -18.39 8.49 3.75
CA ALA A 116 -17.74 9.59 4.44
C ALA A 116 -18.38 10.93 4.09
N TYR A 117 -18.69 11.18 2.83
CA TYR A 117 -19.40 12.37 2.37
C TYR A 117 -20.79 12.48 3.00
N GLY A 118 -21.61 11.42 2.92
CA GLY A 118 -22.95 11.42 3.53
C GLY A 118 -22.89 11.71 5.03
N LEU A 119 -21.96 11.05 5.75
CA LEU A 119 -21.82 11.21 7.20
C LEU A 119 -21.09 12.50 7.63
N SER A 120 -20.48 13.25 6.71
CA SER A 120 -19.92 14.57 6.99
C SER A 120 -20.99 15.65 7.13
N LYS A 121 -22.14 15.46 6.45
CA LYS A 121 -23.24 16.46 6.46
C LYS A 121 -23.95 16.47 7.80
N LYS A 122 -24.01 17.65 8.46
CA LYS A 122 -24.59 17.82 9.80
C LYS A 122 -26.09 17.48 9.85
N ASN A 123 -26.80 17.76 8.77
CA ASN A 123 -28.25 17.60 8.68
C ASN A 123 -28.69 16.19 8.26
N TYR A 124 -27.77 15.23 8.14
CA TYR A 124 -28.12 13.86 7.76
C TYR A 124 -28.87 13.15 8.89
N PRO A 125 -30.12 12.68 8.65
CA PRO A 125 -30.90 12.01 9.67
C PRO A 125 -30.26 10.71 10.13
N GLY A 126 -30.18 10.47 11.44
CA GLY A 126 -29.53 9.27 11.99
C GLY A 126 -27.99 9.27 11.98
N ARG A 127 -27.37 10.39 11.60
CA ARG A 127 -25.90 10.53 11.52
C ARG A 127 -25.17 9.97 12.75
N ALA A 128 -25.61 10.38 13.96
CA ALA A 128 -24.99 9.92 15.20
C ALA A 128 -25.08 8.41 15.40
N LEU A 129 -26.23 7.80 15.05
CA LEU A 129 -26.43 6.37 15.13
C LEU A 129 -25.46 5.64 14.21
N PHE A 130 -25.40 6.02 12.93
CA PHE A 130 -24.49 5.38 11.96
C PHE A 130 -23.02 5.56 12.36
N GLN A 131 -22.62 6.74 12.82
CA GLN A 131 -21.26 6.99 13.30
C GLN A 131 -20.90 6.10 14.49
N ASN A 132 -21.80 5.99 15.47
CA ASN A 132 -21.58 5.11 16.63
C ASN A 132 -21.51 3.63 16.23
N MET A 133 -22.37 3.19 15.30
CA MET A 133 -22.29 1.82 14.76
C MET A 133 -20.94 1.55 14.07
N ILE A 134 -20.46 2.49 13.26
CA ILE A 134 -19.17 2.35 12.58
C ILE A 134 -18.02 2.29 13.58
N VAL A 135 -18.01 3.18 14.58
CA VAL A 135 -17.01 3.17 15.66
C VAL A 135 -17.10 1.87 16.46
N PHE A 136 -18.31 1.39 16.75
CA PHE A 136 -18.52 0.11 17.43
C PHE A 136 -17.86 -1.05 16.67
N THR A 137 -17.98 -1.10 15.34
CA THR A 137 -17.35 -2.16 14.53
C THR A 137 -15.82 -2.15 14.57
N MET A 138 -15.18 -1.06 14.99
CA MET A 138 -13.71 -1.02 15.17
C MET A 138 -13.26 -1.80 16.41
N TYR A 139 -14.10 -1.87 17.43
CA TYR A 139 -13.78 -2.51 18.71
C TYR A 139 -14.39 -3.91 18.85
N PHE A 140 -15.50 -4.14 18.17
CA PHE A 140 -16.25 -5.40 18.27
C PHE A 140 -16.35 -6.08 16.89
N GLY A 141 -15.49 -7.07 16.67
CA GLY A 141 -15.57 -7.97 15.52
C GLY A 141 -16.37 -9.22 15.87
N GLY A 142 -17.21 -9.68 14.97
CA GLY A 142 -17.97 -10.94 15.11
C GLY A 142 -17.11 -12.21 15.09
N GLY A 143 -15.84 -12.09 14.73
CA GLY A 143 -14.93 -13.22 14.56
C GLY A 143 -14.97 -13.83 13.15
N VAL A 144 -14.00 -14.69 12.88
CA VAL A 144 -13.80 -15.27 11.53
C VAL A 144 -14.93 -16.26 11.20
N VAL A 145 -15.32 -17.11 12.13
CA VAL A 145 -16.32 -18.17 11.89
C VAL A 145 -17.72 -17.60 11.62
N PRO A 146 -18.29 -16.70 12.43
CA PRO A 146 -19.56 -16.07 12.15
C PRO A 146 -19.56 -15.31 10.83
N PHE A 147 -18.49 -14.62 10.52
CA PHE A 147 -18.38 -13.89 9.25
C PHE A 147 -18.34 -14.84 8.04
N PHE A 148 -17.58 -15.93 8.12
CA PHE A 148 -17.54 -16.97 7.08
C PHE A 148 -18.92 -17.57 6.83
N LEU A 149 -19.66 -17.92 7.90
CA LEU A 149 -21.00 -18.47 7.81
C LEU A 149 -21.96 -17.47 7.14
N LEU A 150 -21.90 -16.19 7.53
CA LEU A 150 -22.70 -15.14 6.90
C LEU A 150 -22.43 -15.04 5.39
N VAL A 151 -21.16 -15.02 4.97
CA VAL A 151 -20.79 -14.96 3.55
C VAL A 151 -21.30 -16.18 2.79
N LYS A 152 -21.23 -17.36 3.41
CA LYS A 152 -21.75 -18.60 2.84
C LYS A 152 -23.28 -18.59 2.71
N ASP A 153 -23.99 -18.15 3.74
CA ASP A 153 -25.47 -18.08 3.76
C ASP A 153 -26.00 -17.05 2.75
N LEU A 154 -25.23 -15.99 2.48
CA LEU A 154 -25.52 -15.01 1.43
C LEU A 154 -25.25 -15.56 0.00
N GLY A 155 -24.77 -16.80 -0.15
CA GLY A 155 -24.43 -17.39 -1.45
C GLY A 155 -23.22 -16.78 -2.14
N LEU A 156 -22.37 -16.06 -1.39
CA LEU A 156 -21.18 -15.37 -1.94
C LEU A 156 -19.93 -16.25 -1.89
N TYR A 157 -19.93 -17.38 -1.17
CA TYR A 157 -18.79 -18.28 -1.05
C TYR A 157 -18.34 -18.81 -2.42
N GLY A 158 -17.06 -18.76 -2.70
CA GLY A 158 -16.50 -19.12 -4.00
C GLY A 158 -16.66 -18.06 -5.09
N ASN A 159 -17.22 -16.89 -4.78
CA ASN A 159 -17.43 -15.81 -5.73
C ASN A 159 -16.40 -14.67 -5.48
N ARG A 160 -16.00 -13.98 -6.54
CA ARG A 160 -15.10 -12.80 -6.44
C ARG A 160 -15.64 -11.70 -5.54
N PHE A 161 -16.96 -11.51 -5.55
CA PHE A 161 -17.62 -10.50 -4.72
C PHE A 161 -17.56 -10.80 -3.22
N ALA A 162 -17.34 -12.05 -2.80
CA ALA A 162 -17.19 -12.42 -1.39
C ALA A 162 -16.09 -11.60 -0.72
N VAL A 163 -14.89 -11.61 -1.29
CA VAL A 163 -13.74 -10.87 -0.73
C VAL A 163 -13.87 -9.37 -0.95
N VAL A 164 -14.39 -8.94 -2.12
CA VAL A 164 -14.62 -7.52 -2.39
C VAL A 164 -15.57 -6.92 -1.36
N ILE A 165 -16.69 -7.58 -1.05
CA ILE A 165 -17.67 -7.10 -0.07
C ILE A 165 -17.13 -7.24 1.36
N ALA A 166 -16.50 -8.37 1.69
CA ALA A 166 -15.90 -8.62 3.00
C ALA A 166 -14.91 -7.53 3.43
N LEU A 167 -14.17 -7.02 2.46
CA LEU A 167 -13.11 -6.06 2.68
C LEU A 167 -13.43 -4.65 2.16
N ALA A 168 -14.62 -4.44 1.60
CA ALA A 168 -15.02 -3.16 1.00
C ALA A 168 -14.98 -2.00 2.00
N PHE A 169 -15.32 -2.28 3.25
CA PHE A 169 -15.44 -1.29 4.29
C PHE A 169 -14.28 -1.35 5.28
N ASN A 170 -13.65 -0.20 5.51
CA ASN A 170 -12.70 0.01 6.59
C ASN A 170 -13.12 1.26 7.35
N ALA A 171 -13.55 1.08 8.61
CA ALA A 171 -14.07 2.15 9.44
C ALA A 171 -13.05 3.27 9.68
N PHE A 172 -11.78 2.92 9.90
CA PHE A 172 -10.70 3.90 10.12
C PHE A 172 -10.51 4.80 8.88
N ASN A 173 -10.41 4.21 7.69
CA ASN A 173 -10.25 4.94 6.44
C ASN A 173 -11.44 5.86 6.14
N MET A 174 -12.67 5.37 6.43
CA MET A 174 -13.88 6.17 6.26
C MET A 174 -13.92 7.36 7.22
N ILE A 175 -13.54 7.17 8.50
CA ILE A 175 -13.49 8.27 9.49
C ILE A 175 -12.46 9.33 9.08
N ILE A 176 -11.30 8.93 8.57
CA ILE A 176 -10.32 9.88 8.04
C ILE A 176 -10.94 10.73 6.93
N LEU A 177 -11.56 10.10 5.92
CA LEU A 177 -12.20 10.84 4.83
C LEU A 177 -13.31 11.75 5.31
N ARG A 178 -14.16 11.29 6.26
CA ARG A 178 -15.20 12.10 6.86
C ARG A 178 -14.64 13.36 7.54
N ASN A 179 -13.61 13.22 8.36
CA ASN A 179 -12.98 14.35 9.04
C ASN A 179 -12.40 15.37 8.04
N PHE A 180 -11.88 14.91 6.91
CA PHE A 180 -11.43 15.80 5.85
C PHE A 180 -12.60 16.51 5.16
N PHE A 181 -13.71 15.83 4.86
CA PHE A 181 -14.91 16.51 4.35
C PHE A 181 -15.45 17.55 5.32
N GLU A 182 -15.47 17.24 6.62
CA GLU A 182 -15.89 18.19 7.67
C GLU A 182 -14.94 19.40 7.81
N SER A 183 -13.71 19.31 7.32
CA SER A 183 -12.73 20.39 7.35
C SER A 183 -12.81 21.33 6.15
N LEU A 184 -13.59 21.02 5.13
CA LEU A 184 -13.81 21.89 3.99
C LEU A 184 -14.59 23.14 4.43
N PRO A 185 -14.27 24.33 3.88
CA PRO A 185 -15.02 25.56 4.17
C PRO A 185 -16.49 25.42 3.71
N PRO A 186 -17.48 25.59 4.60
CA PRO A 186 -18.89 25.48 4.27
C PRO A 186 -19.34 26.51 3.21
N ASP A 187 -18.72 27.66 3.19
CA ASP A 187 -19.04 28.76 2.27
C ASP A 187 -18.97 28.35 0.80
N LEU A 188 -18.10 27.38 0.46
CA LEU A 188 -17.97 26.87 -0.93
C LEU A 188 -19.21 26.08 -1.34
N GLU A 189 -19.75 25.26 -0.45
CA GLU A 189 -20.97 24.50 -0.73
C GLU A 189 -22.18 25.42 -0.76
N GLU A 190 -22.27 26.39 0.17
CA GLU A 190 -23.37 27.36 0.24
C GLU A 190 -23.42 28.23 -1.01
N ALA A 191 -22.29 28.77 -1.47
CA ALA A 191 -22.22 29.54 -2.71
C ALA A 191 -22.67 28.71 -3.92
N ALA A 192 -22.22 27.44 -4.02
CA ALA A 192 -22.63 26.56 -5.11
C ALA A 192 -24.13 26.23 -5.07
N MET A 193 -24.73 26.08 -3.87
CA MET A 193 -26.17 25.88 -3.74
C MET A 193 -26.97 27.12 -4.19
N LEU A 194 -26.48 28.32 -3.90
CA LEU A 194 -27.08 29.56 -4.37
C LEU A 194 -27.02 29.69 -5.90
N ASP A 195 -25.96 29.16 -6.52
CA ASP A 195 -25.81 29.06 -7.98
C ASP A 195 -26.65 27.91 -8.60
N GLY A 196 -27.47 27.23 -7.81
CA GLY A 196 -28.37 26.15 -8.27
C GLY A 196 -27.66 24.79 -8.51
N ALA A 197 -26.48 24.59 -7.97
CA ALA A 197 -25.79 23.28 -8.07
C ALA A 197 -26.50 22.23 -7.22
N SER A 198 -26.75 21.06 -7.80
CA SER A 198 -27.27 19.90 -7.05
C SER A 198 -26.21 19.34 -6.10
N PRO A 199 -26.60 18.65 -5.01
CA PRO A 199 -25.65 18.01 -4.07
C PRO A 199 -24.67 17.05 -4.77
N PHE A 200 -25.11 16.36 -5.81
CA PHE A 200 -24.27 15.47 -6.60
C PHE A 200 -23.21 16.27 -7.37
N ARG A 201 -23.59 17.42 -7.93
CA ARG A 201 -22.64 18.30 -8.63
C ARG A 201 -21.61 18.90 -7.69
N ILE A 202 -22.03 19.31 -6.49
CA ILE A 202 -21.15 19.82 -5.43
C ILE A 202 -20.14 18.73 -5.06
N PHE A 203 -20.59 17.52 -4.78
CA PHE A 203 -19.73 16.39 -4.45
C PHE A 203 -18.63 16.15 -5.51
N TRP A 204 -19.03 16.03 -6.79
CA TRP A 204 -18.09 15.66 -7.86
C TRP A 204 -17.20 16.80 -8.34
N GLN A 205 -17.72 18.03 -8.39
CA GLN A 205 -17.02 19.16 -9.02
C GLN A 205 -16.31 20.07 -8.01
N ILE A 206 -16.71 20.06 -6.75
CA ILE A 206 -16.16 20.93 -5.72
C ILE A 206 -15.44 20.12 -4.66
N ASP A 207 -16.15 19.26 -3.94
CA ASP A 207 -15.60 18.57 -2.76
C ASP A 207 -14.52 17.56 -3.12
N LEU A 208 -14.76 16.65 -4.07
CA LEU A 208 -13.77 15.65 -4.46
C LEU A 208 -12.45 16.24 -4.99
N PRO A 209 -12.45 17.29 -5.84
CA PRO A 209 -11.22 17.96 -6.22
C PRO A 209 -10.43 18.57 -5.07
N LEU A 210 -11.10 19.15 -4.08
CA LEU A 210 -10.47 19.69 -2.88
C LEU A 210 -9.92 18.59 -1.97
N MET A 211 -10.55 17.42 -1.98
CA MET A 211 -10.17 16.24 -1.20
C MET A 211 -9.01 15.42 -1.80
N LYS A 212 -8.45 15.79 -2.96
CA LYS A 212 -7.39 15.02 -3.63
C LYS A 212 -6.25 14.55 -2.71
N PRO A 213 -5.70 15.38 -1.79
CA PRO A 213 -4.63 14.92 -0.90
C PRO A 213 -5.09 13.82 0.08
N ALA A 214 -6.31 13.98 0.63
CA ALA A 214 -6.89 12.99 1.56
C ALA A 214 -7.25 11.69 0.82
N LEU A 215 -7.87 11.80 -0.35
CA LEU A 215 -8.18 10.66 -1.21
C LEU A 215 -6.92 9.89 -1.60
N ALA A 216 -5.84 10.57 -1.98
CA ALA A 216 -4.57 9.93 -2.29
C ALA A 216 -4.00 9.16 -1.09
N THR A 217 -4.10 9.73 0.11
CA THR A 217 -3.62 9.08 1.35
C THR A 217 -4.44 7.83 1.67
N VAL A 218 -5.76 7.91 1.63
CA VAL A 218 -6.64 6.78 1.94
C VAL A 218 -6.59 5.71 0.84
N THR A 219 -6.44 6.12 -0.43
CA THR A 219 -6.18 5.18 -1.53
C THR A 219 -4.94 4.35 -1.26
N LEU A 220 -3.87 4.97 -0.75
CA LEU A 220 -2.68 4.24 -0.36
C LEU A 220 -2.95 3.20 0.72
N TYR A 221 -3.70 3.56 1.77
CA TYR A 221 -4.04 2.59 2.82
C TYR A 221 -4.79 1.39 2.23
N PHE A 222 -5.76 1.63 1.36
CA PHE A 222 -6.46 0.54 0.69
C PHE A 222 -5.56 -0.28 -0.24
N ILE A 223 -4.65 0.36 -1.02
CA ILE A 223 -3.70 -0.37 -1.86
C ILE A 223 -2.82 -1.30 -1.02
N VAL A 224 -2.26 -0.80 0.08
CA VAL A 224 -1.40 -1.60 0.97
C VAL A 224 -2.17 -2.74 1.62
N ASP A 225 -3.38 -2.46 2.11
CA ASP A 225 -4.28 -3.47 2.68
C ASP A 225 -4.60 -4.58 1.68
N ARG A 226 -5.01 -4.20 0.47
CA ARG A 226 -5.36 -5.16 -0.60
C ARG A 226 -4.13 -5.90 -1.12
N TRP A 227 -2.99 -5.22 -1.18
CA TRP A 227 -1.74 -5.87 -1.55
C TRP A 227 -1.34 -6.98 -0.60
N ASN A 228 -1.55 -6.78 0.71
CA ASN A 228 -1.20 -7.75 1.74
C ASN A 228 -2.30 -8.76 2.03
N GLU A 229 -3.44 -8.69 1.34
CA GLU A 229 -4.57 -9.57 1.56
C GLU A 229 -4.30 -11.00 1.04
N TRP A 230 -4.37 -11.96 1.90
CA TRP A 230 -4.28 -13.39 1.61
C TRP A 230 -5.27 -14.23 2.44
N PHE A 231 -5.64 -13.75 3.63
CA PHE A 231 -6.37 -14.56 4.61
C PHE A 231 -7.82 -14.79 4.21
N TRP A 232 -8.56 -13.73 3.95
CA TRP A 232 -9.96 -13.82 3.51
C TRP A 232 -10.07 -14.46 2.13
N SER A 233 -9.12 -14.17 1.27
CA SER A 233 -9.04 -14.77 -0.06
C SER A 233 -8.80 -16.27 0.00
N ASN A 234 -7.94 -16.74 0.92
CA ASN A 234 -7.71 -18.17 1.15
C ASN A 234 -8.96 -18.87 1.73
N LEU A 235 -9.71 -18.15 2.56
CA LEU A 235 -10.90 -18.70 3.22
C LEU A 235 -12.13 -18.73 2.30
N LEU A 236 -12.28 -17.73 1.43
CA LEU A 236 -13.50 -17.49 0.68
C LEU A 236 -13.43 -17.88 -0.81
N PHE A 237 -12.25 -18.02 -1.40
CA PHE A 237 -12.09 -18.43 -2.79
C PHE A 237 -11.85 -19.91 -2.96
N LEU A 238 -12.59 -20.51 -3.88
CA LEU A 238 -12.44 -21.92 -4.29
C LEU A 238 -11.55 -22.08 -5.52
N ASP A 239 -11.50 -21.08 -6.40
CA ASP A 239 -10.74 -21.13 -7.65
C ASP A 239 -9.47 -20.28 -7.54
N SER A 240 -8.31 -20.90 -7.80
CA SER A 240 -7.00 -20.23 -7.83
C SER A 240 -6.93 -19.09 -8.85
N LYS A 241 -7.80 -19.07 -9.85
CA LYS A 241 -7.89 -17.95 -10.80
C LYS A 241 -8.31 -16.64 -10.16
N MET A 242 -8.89 -16.67 -8.98
CA MET A 242 -9.34 -15.50 -8.23
C MET A 242 -8.30 -15.00 -7.21
N TRP A 243 -7.24 -15.74 -6.99
CA TRP A 243 -6.27 -15.46 -5.94
C TRP A 243 -5.56 -14.12 -6.13
N PRO A 244 -5.43 -13.33 -5.05
CA PRO A 244 -4.56 -12.17 -5.04
C PRO A 244 -3.08 -12.56 -4.96
N MET A 245 -2.20 -11.60 -5.20
CA MET A 245 -0.76 -11.77 -5.29
C MET A 245 -0.15 -12.47 -4.05
N GLN A 246 -0.55 -12.05 -2.86
CA GLN A 246 0.00 -12.60 -1.61
C GLN A 246 -0.45 -14.04 -1.35
N LEU A 247 -1.65 -14.41 -1.75
CA LEU A 247 -2.11 -15.78 -1.64
C LEU A 247 -1.38 -16.69 -2.64
N GLU A 248 -1.18 -16.23 -3.86
CA GLU A 248 -0.39 -16.94 -4.88
C GLU A 248 1.07 -17.12 -4.42
N LEU A 249 1.70 -16.04 -3.89
CA LEU A 249 3.04 -16.11 -3.31
C LEU A 249 3.11 -17.16 -2.20
N ARG A 250 2.16 -17.12 -1.27
CA ARG A 250 2.10 -18.07 -0.15
C ARG A 250 2.00 -19.51 -0.65
N GLN A 251 1.20 -19.74 -1.69
CA GLN A 251 1.08 -21.07 -2.30
C GLN A 251 2.39 -21.52 -2.97
N ILE A 252 3.06 -20.62 -3.68
CA ILE A 252 4.38 -20.91 -4.27
C ILE A 252 5.38 -21.31 -3.18
N LEU A 253 5.43 -20.55 -2.08
CA LEU A 253 6.34 -20.82 -0.97
C LEU A 253 6.05 -22.17 -0.31
N TRP A 254 4.78 -22.52 -0.15
CA TRP A 254 4.34 -23.75 0.47
C TRP A 254 4.57 -24.96 -0.43
N THR A 255 4.09 -24.91 -1.67
CA THR A 255 4.18 -26.01 -2.66
C THR A 255 5.62 -26.33 -3.04
N SER A 256 6.46 -25.30 -3.21
CA SER A 256 7.89 -25.52 -3.52
C SER A 256 8.61 -26.22 -2.38
N SER A 257 8.16 -26.05 -1.11
CA SER A 257 8.73 -26.76 0.03
C SER A 257 8.32 -28.23 0.04
N ALA A 258 7.08 -28.53 -0.31
CA ALA A 258 6.57 -29.90 -0.38
C ALA A 258 7.20 -30.67 -1.57
N LEU A 259 7.28 -30.05 -2.75
CA LEU A 259 7.88 -30.67 -3.94
C LEU A 259 9.39 -30.95 -3.76
N ALA A 260 10.10 -30.12 -2.99
CA ALA A 260 11.51 -30.35 -2.70
C ALA A 260 11.74 -31.60 -1.81
N ALA A 261 10.73 -32.01 -1.02
CA ALA A 261 10.81 -33.18 -0.16
C ALA A 261 10.56 -34.51 -0.89
N ASP A 262 9.74 -34.51 -1.97
CA ASP A 262 9.22 -35.74 -2.57
C ASP A 262 9.88 -36.14 -3.92
N VAL A 263 10.76 -35.32 -4.51
CA VAL A 263 11.36 -35.64 -5.84
C VAL A 263 12.69 -36.33 -5.70
N PRO A 264 12.83 -37.59 -6.16
CA PRO A 264 14.13 -38.29 -6.21
C PRO A 264 15.18 -37.49 -6.99
N ALA A 265 16.42 -37.50 -6.48
CA ALA A 265 17.54 -36.74 -7.03
C ALA A 265 17.89 -37.06 -8.51
N GLU A 266 17.34 -38.16 -9.04
CA GLU A 266 17.71 -38.73 -10.33
C GLU A 266 16.97 -38.14 -11.55
N LEU A 267 15.89 -37.41 -11.35
CA LEU A 267 15.06 -36.88 -12.45
C LEU A 267 15.49 -35.49 -12.94
N GLY A 268 16.72 -35.10 -12.95
CA GLY A 268 17.35 -34.04 -13.76
C GLY A 268 16.64 -32.68 -13.94
N ARG A 269 15.40 -32.52 -13.46
CA ARG A 269 14.56 -31.31 -13.45
C ARG A 269 14.16 -30.92 -12.04
N ARG A 270 15.13 -30.82 -11.16
CA ARG A 270 14.86 -30.07 -9.91
C ARG A 270 14.75 -28.62 -10.31
N THR A 271 13.52 -28.14 -10.50
CA THR A 271 13.23 -26.71 -10.38
C THR A 271 13.89 -26.27 -9.08
N TYR A 272 14.81 -25.32 -9.19
CA TYR A 272 15.50 -24.79 -8.00
C TYR A 272 14.47 -24.09 -7.12
N ALA A 273 13.83 -24.85 -6.23
CA ALA A 273 12.69 -24.39 -5.41
C ALA A 273 13.03 -23.14 -4.60
N ASP A 274 14.22 -23.05 -4.02
CA ASP A 274 14.64 -21.89 -3.24
C ASP A 274 14.92 -20.66 -4.12
N GLY A 275 15.41 -20.83 -5.34
CA GLY A 275 15.56 -19.77 -6.33
C GLY A 275 14.21 -19.22 -6.79
N MET A 276 13.24 -20.10 -7.04
CA MET A 276 11.87 -19.72 -7.36
C MET A 276 11.19 -18.96 -6.21
N LYS A 277 11.35 -19.43 -4.96
CA LYS A 277 10.85 -18.72 -3.78
C LYS A 277 11.44 -17.33 -3.69
N ALA A 278 12.76 -17.21 -3.83
CA ALA A 278 13.46 -15.94 -3.77
C ALA A 278 12.98 -14.99 -4.88
N ALA A 279 12.87 -15.49 -6.13
CA ALA A 279 12.38 -14.70 -7.25
C ALA A 279 10.91 -14.30 -7.07
N ALA A 280 10.03 -15.16 -6.53
CA ALA A 280 8.65 -14.84 -6.24
C ALA A 280 8.53 -13.72 -5.19
N VAL A 281 9.34 -13.75 -4.14
CA VAL A 281 9.41 -12.68 -3.12
C VAL A 281 9.84 -11.36 -3.77
N ILE A 282 10.88 -11.36 -4.60
CA ILE A 282 11.34 -10.13 -5.29
C ILE A 282 10.26 -9.58 -6.22
N VAL A 283 9.63 -10.40 -7.04
CA VAL A 283 8.57 -9.97 -7.96
C VAL A 283 7.38 -9.38 -7.22
N THR A 284 7.00 -9.97 -6.08
CA THR A 284 5.87 -9.46 -5.28
C THR A 284 6.21 -8.20 -4.49
N MET A 285 7.48 -7.99 -4.14
CA MET A 285 7.93 -6.82 -3.39
C MET A 285 8.13 -5.57 -4.27
N LEU A 286 8.60 -5.77 -5.52
CA LEU A 286 8.96 -4.69 -6.43
C LEU A 286 7.84 -3.65 -6.65
N PRO A 287 6.58 -4.01 -6.95
CA PRO A 287 5.54 -3.02 -7.22
C PRO A 287 5.28 -2.09 -6.04
N ILE A 288 5.24 -2.64 -4.81
CA ILE A 288 5.00 -1.81 -3.62
C ILE A 288 6.18 -0.89 -3.34
N MET A 289 7.41 -1.36 -3.56
CA MET A 289 8.62 -0.55 -3.42
C MET A 289 8.66 0.59 -4.45
N CYS A 290 8.21 0.35 -5.68
CA CYS A 290 8.14 1.39 -6.71
C CYS A 290 7.06 2.44 -6.42
N VAL A 291 5.94 2.03 -5.85
CA VAL A 291 4.81 2.91 -5.53
C VAL A 291 5.08 3.76 -4.28
N TYR A 292 5.79 3.22 -3.29
CA TYR A 292 6.03 3.87 -2.00
C TYR A 292 6.64 5.29 -2.09
N PRO A 293 7.70 5.57 -2.88
CA PRO A 293 8.28 6.92 -2.97
C PRO A 293 7.31 7.98 -3.52
N PHE A 294 6.41 7.57 -4.43
CA PHE A 294 5.40 8.48 -4.94
C PHE A 294 4.36 8.85 -3.89
N LEU A 295 4.06 7.92 -3.01
CA LEU A 295 3.05 8.06 -1.98
C LEU A 295 3.58 8.79 -0.74
N GLN A 296 4.86 8.62 -0.42
CA GLN A 296 5.51 9.26 0.73
C GLN A 296 5.37 10.79 0.74
N LYS A 297 5.42 11.43 -0.43
CA LYS A 297 5.24 12.90 -0.55
C LYS A 297 3.85 13.39 -0.14
N TYR A 298 2.81 12.55 -0.30
CA TYR A 298 1.45 12.87 0.12
C TYR A 298 1.25 12.59 1.62
N PHE A 299 1.91 11.57 2.13
CA PHE A 299 1.91 11.22 3.55
C PHE A 299 2.44 12.35 4.43
N ALA A 300 3.59 12.91 4.07
CA ALA A 300 4.20 14.01 4.83
C ALA A 300 3.29 15.26 4.91
N LYS A 301 2.45 15.48 3.90
CA LYS A 301 1.49 16.60 3.89
C LYS A 301 0.20 16.28 4.66
N GLY A 302 -0.31 15.04 4.58
CA GLY A 302 -1.56 14.65 5.24
C GLY A 302 -1.45 14.56 6.76
N VAL A 303 -0.35 14.01 7.28
CA VAL A 303 -0.10 13.90 8.73
C VAL A 303 0.08 15.28 9.38
N MET A 304 0.70 16.25 8.68
CA MET A 304 0.89 17.60 9.21
C MET A 304 -0.42 18.39 9.35
N ILE A 305 -1.41 18.15 8.48
CA ILE A 305 -2.71 18.84 8.55
C ILE A 305 -3.51 18.35 9.76
N GLY A 306 -3.37 17.08 10.16
CA GLY A 306 -4.01 16.54 11.38
C GLY A 306 -3.37 17.01 12.68
N ALA A 307 -2.07 17.33 12.68
CA ALA A 307 -1.32 17.73 13.87
C ALA A 307 -1.43 19.24 14.22
N ILE A 308 -1.87 20.07 13.29
CA ILE A 308 -1.94 21.54 13.51
C ILE A 308 -3.25 21.97 14.22
N LYS A 309 -4.19 21.04 14.43
CA LYS A 309 -5.48 21.31 15.13
C LYS A 309 -5.53 20.85 16.59
N SER A 310 -4.41 20.57 17.23
CA SER A 310 -4.32 20.34 18.67
C SER A 310 -3.71 21.55 19.39
#